data_6e2a677f8726a1ad817cee93013b450b
#
_entry.id   6e2a677f8726a1ad817cee93013b450b
#
_cell.length_a   1.000
_cell.length_b   1.000
_cell.length_c   1.000
_cell.angle_alpha   90.00
_cell.angle_beta   90.00
_cell.angle_gamma   90.00
#
_symmetry.space_group_name_H-M   'P 1'
#
loop_
_entity.id
_entity.type
_entity.pdbx_description
1 polymer ?
#
loop_
_entity_poly.entity_id
_entity_poly.type
_entity_poly.pdbx_seq_one_letter_code
_entity_poly.pdbx_strand_id
1 'polypeptide(L)'
;MAHDHDYSHHHLHHAGHDSQRRLAWAILLTGGFMVAEVVGGILSGSLALLADAGHMLTDTAALGLAWFAAWISRRPADQKRSYGYHRVQTLAAFVNGLTLIAIVVWIAIEAIRRFLSPVAVMGLPMLTIAALGLLVNLVVFAILHGGDRDNLNIRGAALHVLGDLLGSVAAIIAALVILTTGWTPIDPLLSLLVAALILRSAWKLTRESGHILLEGTPDGLDAATLRCEIPEQLEAVCNVHHVHVWSLTPGRHLVSLHAAIDEDKDRQAALLAIRNLLAERYGLDHATIQLESRHQCADEPEPEPDEGHRG
;
A
#
# COMPACT_ATOMS: atom_id res chain seq x y z
N MET A 1 22.12 48.52 6.59
CA MET A 1 20.68 48.23 6.49
C MET A 1 20.55 46.73 6.55
N ALA A 2 20.21 46.20 7.73
CA ALA A 2 19.98 44.82 7.98
C ALA A 2 18.51 44.52 7.68
N HIS A 3 18.20 43.58 6.79
CA HIS A 3 16.85 43.07 6.61
C HIS A 3 16.68 41.83 7.51
N ASP A 4 15.96 42.03 8.60
CA ASP A 4 15.42 40.98 9.46
C ASP A 4 14.34 40.24 8.66
N HIS A 5 14.58 38.95 8.35
CA HIS A 5 13.55 38.01 7.93
C HIS A 5 13.14 37.16 9.13
N ASP A 6 12.16 37.65 9.84
CA ASP A 6 11.42 36.92 10.88
C ASP A 6 10.56 35.86 10.20
N TYR A 7 11.03 34.60 10.15
CA TYR A 7 10.26 33.45 9.71
C TYR A 7 9.42 32.97 10.88
N SER A 8 8.14 33.27 10.81
CA SER A 8 7.10 32.81 11.72
C SER A 8 6.93 31.28 11.72
N HIS A 9 7.73 30.57 12.52
CA HIS A 9 7.67 29.12 12.74
C HIS A 9 6.55 28.67 13.70
N HIS A 10 5.59 29.52 14.07
CA HIS A 10 4.66 29.24 15.17
C HIS A 10 3.36 28.50 14.77
N HIS A 11 3.05 28.29 13.48
CA HIS A 11 1.76 27.69 13.10
C HIS A 11 1.78 26.19 12.80
N LEU A 12 2.95 25.53 12.70
CA LEU A 12 3.05 24.12 12.33
C LEU A 12 2.91 23.14 13.50
N HIS A 13 3.12 23.57 14.75
CA HIS A 13 3.07 22.67 15.91
C HIS A 13 1.66 22.36 16.42
N HIS A 14 0.69 23.26 16.27
CA HIS A 14 -0.67 23.03 16.75
C HIS A 14 -1.51 22.13 15.83
N ALA A 15 -1.33 22.21 14.52
CA ALA A 15 -2.05 21.37 13.55
C ALA A 15 -1.67 19.87 13.67
N GLY A 16 -0.42 19.57 14.01
CA GLY A 16 0.04 18.19 14.17
C GLY A 16 -0.55 17.46 15.38
N HIS A 17 -0.71 18.16 16.51
CA HIS A 17 -1.26 17.58 17.75
C HIS A 17 -2.77 17.31 17.64
N ASP A 18 -3.52 18.17 16.97
CA ASP A 18 -4.97 18.00 16.80
C ASP A 18 -5.28 16.84 15.84
N SER A 19 -4.50 16.69 14.79
CA SER A 19 -4.58 15.58 13.85
C SER A 19 -4.27 14.23 14.53
N GLN A 20 -3.25 14.16 15.39
CA GLN A 20 -2.91 12.96 16.14
C GLN A 20 -4.01 12.55 17.13
N ARG A 21 -4.61 13.50 17.84
CA ARG A 21 -5.73 13.23 18.76
C ARG A 21 -6.97 12.71 18.03
N ARG A 22 -7.32 13.29 16.88
CA ARG A 22 -8.43 12.83 16.04
C ARG A 22 -8.20 11.40 15.55
N LEU A 23 -7.00 11.11 15.09
CA LEU A 23 -6.63 9.75 14.64
C LEU A 23 -6.67 8.75 15.80
N ALA A 24 -6.18 9.11 16.98
CA ALA A 24 -6.24 8.24 18.18
C ALA A 24 -7.68 7.93 18.61
N TRP A 25 -8.59 8.92 18.60
CA TRP A 25 -10.00 8.69 18.87
C TRP A 25 -10.67 7.82 17.80
N ALA A 26 -10.36 8.04 16.52
CA ALA A 26 -10.83 7.18 15.44
C ALA A 26 -10.42 5.72 15.66
N ILE A 27 -9.14 5.47 15.93
CA ILE A 27 -8.62 4.11 16.19
C ILE A 27 -9.30 3.47 17.41
N LEU A 28 -9.48 4.22 18.50
CA LEU A 28 -10.08 3.70 19.72
C LEU A 28 -11.56 3.33 19.53
N LEU A 29 -12.32 4.18 18.82
CA LEU A 29 -13.72 3.93 18.53
C LEU A 29 -13.88 2.76 17.55
N THR A 30 -13.11 2.76 16.47
CA THR A 30 -13.15 1.69 15.45
C THR A 30 -12.71 0.34 16.04
N GLY A 31 -11.62 0.33 16.81
CA GLY A 31 -11.15 -0.89 17.46
C GLY A 31 -12.11 -1.43 18.53
N GLY A 32 -12.72 -0.55 19.32
CA GLY A 32 -13.75 -0.93 20.27
C GLY A 32 -15.00 -1.48 19.60
N PHE A 33 -15.41 -0.88 18.49
CA PHE A 33 -16.55 -1.34 17.71
C PHE A 33 -16.25 -2.69 17.01
N MET A 34 -15.07 -2.90 16.48
CA MET A 34 -14.63 -4.19 15.92
C MET A 34 -14.85 -5.36 16.90
N VAL A 35 -14.52 -5.15 18.19
CA VAL A 35 -14.78 -6.17 19.21
C VAL A 35 -16.28 -6.43 19.36
N ALA A 36 -17.11 -5.39 19.33
CA ALA A 36 -18.56 -5.52 19.38
C ALA A 36 -19.11 -6.28 18.16
N GLU A 37 -18.56 -6.07 16.97
CA GLU A 37 -18.93 -6.80 15.75
C GLU A 37 -18.53 -8.29 15.80
N VAL A 38 -17.34 -8.60 16.28
CA VAL A 38 -16.94 -10.01 16.47
C VAL A 38 -17.92 -10.71 17.39
N VAL A 39 -18.20 -10.12 18.55
CA VAL A 39 -19.14 -10.70 19.53
C VAL A 39 -20.55 -10.78 18.95
N GLY A 40 -21.02 -9.71 18.33
CA GLY A 40 -22.34 -9.66 17.69
C GLY A 40 -22.49 -10.61 16.51
N GLY A 41 -21.47 -10.77 15.69
CA GLY A 41 -21.42 -11.70 14.57
C GLY A 41 -21.50 -13.16 15.04
N ILE A 42 -20.75 -13.50 16.07
CA ILE A 42 -20.81 -14.83 16.69
C ILE A 42 -22.20 -15.10 17.30
N LEU A 43 -22.74 -14.17 18.09
CA LEU A 43 -24.03 -14.33 18.78
C LEU A 43 -25.20 -14.35 17.80
N SER A 44 -25.17 -13.53 16.74
CA SER A 44 -26.23 -13.51 15.72
C SER A 44 -26.13 -14.61 14.67
N GLY A 45 -24.96 -15.23 14.53
CA GLY A 45 -24.62 -16.15 13.46
C GLY A 45 -24.41 -15.45 12.10
N SER A 46 -24.27 -14.12 12.06
CA SER A 46 -24.09 -13.36 10.83
C SER A 46 -22.67 -13.43 10.30
N LEU A 47 -22.53 -13.92 9.05
CA LEU A 47 -21.25 -13.93 8.35
C LEU A 47 -20.89 -12.54 7.84
N ALA A 48 -21.87 -11.69 7.53
CA ALA A 48 -21.61 -10.31 7.08
C ALA A 48 -20.94 -9.49 8.20
N LEU A 49 -21.41 -9.59 9.45
CA LEU A 49 -20.75 -8.93 10.59
C LEU A 49 -19.36 -9.48 10.85
N LEU A 50 -19.15 -10.80 10.74
CA LEU A 50 -17.83 -11.41 10.90
C LEU A 50 -16.87 -11.04 9.76
N ALA A 51 -17.38 -10.87 8.54
CA ALA A 51 -16.58 -10.41 7.40
C ALA A 51 -16.12 -8.96 7.59
N ASP A 52 -17.02 -8.08 8.04
CA ASP A 52 -16.72 -6.68 8.33
C ASP A 52 -15.71 -6.56 9.51
N ALA A 53 -15.96 -7.26 10.61
CA ALA A 53 -15.01 -7.33 11.73
C ALA A 53 -13.63 -7.90 11.33
N GLY A 54 -13.60 -8.90 10.45
CA GLY A 54 -12.36 -9.47 9.90
C GLY A 54 -11.59 -8.46 9.06
N HIS A 55 -12.27 -7.63 8.27
CA HIS A 55 -11.67 -6.52 7.53
C HIS A 55 -11.07 -5.48 8.49
N MET A 56 -11.85 -4.99 9.44
CA MET A 56 -11.39 -4.02 10.45
C MET A 56 -10.22 -4.54 11.29
N LEU A 57 -10.21 -5.84 11.64
CA LEU A 57 -9.09 -6.46 12.35
C LEU A 57 -7.81 -6.44 11.53
N THR A 58 -7.91 -6.79 10.25
CA THR A 58 -6.73 -6.80 9.37
C THR A 58 -6.21 -5.41 9.13
N ASP A 59 -7.05 -4.40 9.03
CA ASP A 59 -6.63 -3.02 8.85
C ASP A 59 -5.97 -2.46 10.10
N THR A 60 -6.52 -2.75 11.27
CA THR A 60 -5.89 -2.39 12.56
C THR A 60 -4.54 -3.10 12.74
N ALA A 61 -4.47 -4.39 12.41
CA ALA A 61 -3.24 -5.16 12.44
C ALA A 61 -2.22 -4.64 11.40
N ALA A 62 -2.67 -4.26 10.20
CA ALA A 62 -1.83 -3.67 9.17
C ALA A 62 -1.22 -2.34 9.62
N LEU A 63 -2.02 -1.47 10.23
CA LEU A 63 -1.53 -0.21 10.80
C LEU A 63 -0.51 -0.45 11.91
N GLY A 64 -0.77 -1.41 12.81
CA GLY A 64 0.16 -1.81 13.86
C GLY A 64 1.46 -2.38 13.29
N LEU A 65 1.36 -3.24 12.29
CA LEU A 65 2.51 -3.85 11.62
C LEU A 65 3.30 -2.80 10.82
N ALA A 66 2.62 -1.87 10.14
CA ALA A 66 3.25 -0.77 9.43
C ALA A 66 3.98 0.18 10.39
N TRP A 67 3.37 0.50 11.53
CA TRP A 67 4.02 1.29 12.58
C TRP A 67 5.26 0.60 13.14
N PHE A 68 5.18 -0.68 13.46
CA PHE A 68 6.30 -1.48 13.95
C PHE A 68 7.41 -1.58 12.89
N ALA A 69 7.04 -1.83 11.63
CA ALA A 69 7.98 -1.87 10.52
C ALA A 69 8.65 -0.50 10.28
N ALA A 70 7.90 0.60 10.39
CA ALA A 70 8.44 1.95 10.31
C ALA A 70 9.40 2.26 11.49
N TRP A 71 9.09 1.76 12.68
CA TRP A 71 10.00 1.88 13.83
C TRP A 71 11.30 1.11 13.63
N ILE A 72 11.23 -0.13 13.14
CA ILE A 72 12.43 -0.94 12.82
C ILE A 72 13.24 -0.32 11.68
N SER A 73 12.58 0.21 10.64
CA SER A 73 13.26 0.77 9.47
C SER A 73 14.11 2.01 9.77
N ARG A 74 13.87 2.67 10.91
CA ARG A 74 14.71 3.78 11.41
C ARG A 74 16.04 3.32 11.98
N ARG A 75 16.23 2.01 12.20
CA ARG A 75 17.52 1.50 12.68
C ARG A 75 18.57 1.68 11.59
N PRO A 76 19.77 2.13 11.95
CA PRO A 76 20.86 2.28 11.00
C PRO A 76 21.23 0.93 10.37
N ALA A 77 21.85 1.00 9.19
CA ALA A 77 22.44 -0.17 8.55
C ALA A 77 23.44 -0.85 9.49
N ASP A 78 23.48 -2.17 9.47
CA ASP A 78 24.42 -2.99 10.21
C ASP A 78 25.31 -3.82 9.26
N GLN A 79 26.28 -4.55 9.79
CA GLN A 79 27.19 -5.36 8.98
C GLN A 79 26.50 -6.45 8.15
N LYS A 80 25.29 -6.86 8.53
CA LYS A 80 24.50 -7.90 7.84
C LYS A 80 23.47 -7.30 6.88
N ARG A 81 23.12 -6.02 7.06
CA ARG A 81 22.09 -5.31 6.28
C ARG A 81 22.60 -3.94 5.86
N SER A 82 23.37 -3.91 4.79
CA SER A 82 24.00 -2.69 4.26
C SER A 82 22.99 -1.61 3.86
N TYR A 83 21.80 -2.00 3.41
CA TYR A 83 20.67 -1.09 3.13
C TYR A 83 19.76 -0.84 4.35
N GLY A 84 20.13 -1.34 5.54
CA GLY A 84 19.32 -1.23 6.75
C GLY A 84 18.06 -2.12 6.71
N TYR A 85 17.02 -1.68 7.41
CA TYR A 85 15.80 -2.45 7.63
C TYR A 85 14.61 -1.94 6.79
N HIS A 86 14.85 -1.16 5.74
CA HIS A 86 13.79 -0.51 4.98
C HIS A 86 12.81 -1.50 4.35
N ARG A 87 13.27 -2.65 3.86
CA ARG A 87 12.41 -3.70 3.26
C ARG A 87 11.43 -4.35 4.25
N VAL A 88 11.60 -4.16 5.57
CA VAL A 88 10.66 -4.69 6.58
C VAL A 88 9.26 -4.11 6.39
N GLN A 89 9.14 -2.85 5.93
CA GLN A 89 7.84 -2.24 5.63
C GLN A 89 7.14 -2.94 4.45
N THR A 90 7.88 -3.23 3.39
CA THR A 90 7.36 -3.93 2.22
C THR A 90 6.97 -5.38 2.55
N LEU A 91 7.81 -6.07 3.36
CA LEU A 91 7.50 -7.41 3.85
C LEU A 91 6.24 -7.43 4.71
N ALA A 92 6.08 -6.43 5.59
CA ALA A 92 4.89 -6.28 6.42
C ALA A 92 3.63 -6.08 5.55
N ALA A 93 3.68 -5.23 4.52
CA ALA A 93 2.60 -5.04 3.58
C ALA A 93 2.25 -6.32 2.80
N PHE A 94 3.25 -7.09 2.38
CA PHE A 94 3.07 -8.37 1.71
C PHE A 94 2.37 -9.40 2.59
N VAL A 95 2.84 -9.57 3.83
CA VAL A 95 2.24 -10.49 4.82
C VAL A 95 0.80 -10.09 5.12
N ASN A 96 0.54 -8.78 5.27
CA ASN A 96 -0.83 -8.28 5.48
C ASN A 96 -1.74 -8.61 4.30
N GLY A 97 -1.30 -8.38 3.07
CA GLY A 97 -2.05 -8.72 1.86
C GLY A 97 -2.38 -10.23 1.79
N LEU A 98 -1.41 -11.10 2.08
CA LEU A 98 -1.64 -12.55 2.14
C LEU A 98 -2.65 -12.94 3.24
N THR A 99 -2.59 -12.30 4.41
CA THR A 99 -3.53 -12.54 5.50
C THR A 99 -4.95 -12.15 5.09
N LEU A 100 -5.12 -10.99 4.44
CA LEU A 100 -6.41 -10.56 3.88
C LEU A 100 -6.95 -11.57 2.86
N ILE A 101 -6.12 -12.04 1.92
CA ILE A 101 -6.54 -13.06 0.95
C ILE A 101 -7.00 -14.34 1.65
N ALA A 102 -6.27 -14.80 2.68
CA ALA A 102 -6.65 -16.00 3.43
C ALA A 102 -8.02 -15.84 4.13
N ILE A 103 -8.27 -14.66 4.73
CA ILE A 103 -9.57 -14.35 5.37
C ILE A 103 -10.68 -14.32 4.33
N VAL A 104 -10.47 -13.66 3.19
CA VAL A 104 -11.46 -13.60 2.12
C VAL A 104 -11.80 -14.99 1.57
N VAL A 105 -10.79 -15.84 1.37
CA VAL A 105 -11.01 -17.24 0.94
C VAL A 105 -11.82 -18.01 1.98
N TRP A 106 -11.51 -17.86 3.27
CA TRP A 106 -12.28 -18.47 4.34
C TRP A 106 -13.74 -17.99 4.35
N ILE A 107 -13.98 -16.68 4.24
CA ILE A 107 -15.32 -16.09 4.14
C ILE A 107 -16.08 -16.64 2.94
N ALA A 108 -15.43 -16.74 1.77
CA ALA A 108 -16.04 -17.25 0.55
C ALA A 108 -16.47 -18.74 0.69
N ILE A 109 -15.59 -19.56 1.27
CA ILE A 109 -15.90 -20.97 1.53
C ILE A 109 -17.09 -21.09 2.49
N GLU A 110 -17.09 -20.32 3.57
CA GLU A 110 -18.16 -20.35 4.56
C GLU A 110 -19.48 -19.81 3.99
N ALA A 111 -19.44 -18.77 3.16
CA ALA A 111 -20.60 -18.24 2.48
C ALA A 111 -21.24 -19.28 1.52
N ILE A 112 -20.40 -20.01 0.76
CA ILE A 112 -20.88 -21.08 -0.11
C ILE A 112 -21.52 -22.21 0.73
N ARG A 113 -20.90 -22.60 1.83
CA ARG A 113 -21.47 -23.62 2.76
C ARG A 113 -22.82 -23.18 3.29
N ARG A 114 -22.95 -21.93 3.75
CA ARG A 114 -24.22 -21.40 4.28
C ARG A 114 -25.29 -21.21 3.20
N PHE A 115 -24.89 -21.00 1.96
CA PHE A 115 -25.82 -20.95 0.83
C PHE A 115 -26.40 -22.35 0.53
N LEU A 116 -25.56 -23.39 0.58
CA LEU A 116 -25.97 -24.79 0.37
C LEU A 116 -26.70 -25.40 1.57
N SER A 117 -26.35 -24.97 2.77
CA SER A 117 -26.93 -25.43 4.04
C SER A 117 -27.24 -24.20 4.92
N PRO A 118 -28.39 -23.54 4.70
CA PRO A 118 -28.74 -22.30 5.37
C PRO A 118 -28.70 -22.44 6.89
N VAL A 119 -28.02 -21.53 7.56
CA VAL A 119 -27.96 -21.41 9.01
C VAL A 119 -28.94 -20.32 9.45
N ALA A 120 -29.58 -20.51 10.60
CA ALA A 120 -30.45 -19.48 11.17
C ALA A 120 -29.60 -18.28 11.60
N VAL A 121 -29.91 -17.10 11.04
CA VAL A 121 -29.30 -15.82 11.40
C VAL A 121 -30.31 -15.03 12.21
N MET A 122 -29.89 -14.54 13.38
CA MET A 122 -30.74 -13.70 14.23
C MET A 122 -30.73 -12.26 13.70
N GLY A 123 -31.78 -11.91 12.94
CA GLY A 123 -31.87 -10.61 12.26
C GLY A 123 -31.85 -9.41 13.21
N LEU A 124 -32.48 -9.50 14.41
CA LEU A 124 -32.55 -8.37 15.33
C LEU A 124 -31.18 -8.05 16.00
N PRO A 125 -30.42 -9.01 16.56
CA PRO A 125 -29.04 -8.75 16.99
C PRO A 125 -28.15 -8.25 15.87
N MET A 126 -28.26 -8.82 14.67
CA MET A 126 -27.51 -8.36 13.50
C MET A 126 -27.81 -6.89 13.17
N LEU A 127 -29.10 -6.50 13.14
CA LEU A 127 -29.53 -5.15 12.88
C LEU A 127 -29.01 -4.15 13.92
N THR A 128 -29.06 -4.53 15.20
CA THR A 128 -28.59 -3.65 16.29
C THR A 128 -27.09 -3.39 16.20
N ILE A 129 -26.29 -4.41 15.96
CA ILE A 129 -24.84 -4.27 15.79
C ILE A 129 -24.50 -3.48 14.54
N ALA A 130 -25.12 -3.78 13.41
CA ALA A 130 -24.88 -3.05 12.16
C ALA A 130 -25.29 -1.56 12.26
N ALA A 131 -26.40 -1.25 12.95
CA ALA A 131 -26.80 0.13 13.19
C ALA A 131 -25.85 0.88 14.12
N LEU A 132 -25.31 0.21 15.17
CA LEU A 132 -24.24 0.78 15.99
C LEU A 132 -22.97 1.03 15.19
N GLY A 133 -22.62 0.12 14.26
CA GLY A 133 -21.47 0.28 13.36
C GLY A 133 -21.62 1.48 12.46
N LEU A 134 -22.77 1.61 11.82
CA LEU A 134 -23.08 2.78 11.01
C LEU A 134 -22.91 4.08 11.81
N LEU A 135 -23.44 4.12 13.05
CA LEU A 135 -23.31 5.28 13.91
C LEU A 135 -21.85 5.58 14.28
N VAL A 136 -21.09 4.56 14.70
CA VAL A 136 -19.66 4.72 15.05
C VAL A 136 -18.88 5.23 13.84
N ASN A 137 -19.08 4.62 12.67
CA ASN A 137 -18.39 5.00 11.44
C ASN A 137 -18.77 6.43 10.99
N LEU A 138 -20.04 6.85 11.15
CA LEU A 138 -20.45 8.24 10.91
C LEU A 138 -19.75 9.21 11.86
N VAL A 139 -19.65 8.88 13.16
CA VAL A 139 -18.95 9.71 14.16
C VAL A 139 -17.46 9.80 13.81
N VAL A 140 -16.83 8.66 13.49
CA VAL A 140 -15.41 8.63 13.11
C VAL A 140 -15.18 9.43 11.82
N PHE A 141 -16.05 9.28 10.83
CA PHE A 141 -16.00 10.05 9.59
C PHE A 141 -16.11 11.55 9.86
N ALA A 142 -17.03 11.97 10.72
CA ALA A 142 -17.20 13.39 11.10
C ALA A 142 -15.95 13.93 11.83
N ILE A 143 -15.35 13.15 12.74
CA ILE A 143 -14.12 13.51 13.45
C ILE A 143 -12.97 13.72 12.45
N LEU A 144 -12.82 12.84 11.48
CA LEU A 144 -11.76 12.89 10.46
C LEU A 144 -12.03 14.00 9.44
N HIS A 145 -13.29 14.18 9.02
CA HIS A 145 -13.67 15.18 8.01
C HIS A 145 -13.50 16.62 8.50
N GLY A 146 -13.58 16.85 9.80
CA GLY A 146 -13.28 18.17 10.42
C GLY A 146 -11.79 18.46 10.59
N GLY A 147 -10.90 17.57 10.13
CA GLY A 147 -9.45 17.74 10.15
C GLY A 147 -8.90 18.48 8.92
N ASP A 148 -7.57 18.66 8.93
CA ASP A 148 -6.85 19.28 7.82
C ASP A 148 -6.92 18.39 6.56
N ARG A 149 -7.56 18.90 5.51
CA ARG A 149 -7.80 18.18 4.24
C ARG A 149 -6.52 17.96 3.42
N ASP A 150 -5.46 18.70 3.70
CA ASP A 150 -4.17 18.57 3.03
C ASP A 150 -3.32 17.44 3.65
N ASN A 151 -3.75 16.92 4.79
CA ASN A 151 -3.08 15.79 5.44
C ASN A 151 -3.50 14.45 4.80
N LEU A 152 -2.57 13.84 4.05
CA LEU A 152 -2.79 12.57 3.34
C LEU A 152 -3.23 11.42 4.27
N ASN A 153 -2.77 11.41 5.53
CA ASN A 153 -3.15 10.37 6.50
C ASN A 153 -4.62 10.51 6.91
N ILE A 154 -5.11 11.74 7.13
CA ILE A 154 -6.53 12.01 7.45
C ILE A 154 -7.41 11.66 6.27
N ARG A 155 -6.98 12.02 5.05
CA ARG A 155 -7.72 11.70 3.83
C ARG A 155 -7.78 10.20 3.58
N GLY A 156 -6.67 9.48 3.78
CA GLY A 156 -6.63 8.02 3.68
C GLY A 156 -7.55 7.34 4.70
N ALA A 157 -7.51 7.78 5.97
CA ALA A 157 -8.38 7.27 7.03
C ALA A 157 -9.87 7.56 6.75
N ALA A 158 -10.22 8.74 6.23
CA ALA A 158 -11.60 9.07 5.88
C ALA A 158 -12.14 8.22 4.72
N LEU A 159 -11.32 7.91 3.72
CA LEU A 159 -11.68 7.00 2.62
C LEU A 159 -11.87 5.57 3.11
N HIS A 160 -11.07 5.13 4.06
CA HIS A 160 -11.21 3.82 4.70
C HIS A 160 -12.54 3.72 5.45
N VAL A 161 -12.86 4.68 6.33
CA VAL A 161 -14.13 4.72 7.07
C VAL A 161 -15.34 4.78 6.14
N LEU A 162 -15.21 5.38 4.95
CA LEU A 162 -16.26 5.34 3.94
C LEU A 162 -16.53 3.91 3.43
N GLY A 163 -15.49 3.09 3.31
CA GLY A 163 -15.62 1.66 3.00
C GLY A 163 -16.40 0.91 4.09
N ASP A 164 -16.06 1.16 5.36
CA ASP A 164 -16.73 0.56 6.53
C ASP A 164 -18.21 0.99 6.63
N LEU A 165 -18.53 2.23 6.24
CA LEU A 165 -19.92 2.69 6.13
C LEU A 165 -20.72 1.85 5.13
N LEU A 166 -20.12 1.51 3.98
CA LEU A 166 -20.80 0.66 2.98
C LEU A 166 -21.01 -0.77 3.51
N GLY A 167 -20.08 -1.33 4.26
CA GLY A 167 -20.20 -2.62 4.93
C GLY A 167 -21.35 -2.64 5.93
N SER A 168 -21.40 -1.63 6.81
CA SER A 168 -22.49 -1.46 7.79
C SER A 168 -23.86 -1.31 7.13
N VAL A 169 -23.96 -0.54 6.02
CA VAL A 169 -25.23 -0.41 5.25
C VAL A 169 -25.62 -1.75 4.66
N ALA A 170 -24.71 -2.52 4.09
CA ALA A 170 -24.98 -3.84 3.55
C ALA A 170 -25.51 -4.80 4.64
N ALA A 171 -24.88 -4.79 5.84
CA ALA A 171 -25.34 -5.60 6.98
C ALA A 171 -26.75 -5.20 7.46
N ILE A 172 -27.08 -3.90 7.48
CA ILE A 172 -28.43 -3.40 7.80
C ILE A 172 -29.44 -3.92 6.77
N ILE A 173 -29.13 -3.82 5.48
CA ILE A 173 -30.01 -4.32 4.41
C ILE A 173 -30.24 -5.82 4.59
N ALA A 174 -29.19 -6.61 4.84
CA ALA A 174 -29.33 -8.05 5.08
C ALA A 174 -30.24 -8.33 6.29
N ALA A 175 -30.01 -7.63 7.42
CA ALA A 175 -30.81 -7.80 8.62
C ALA A 175 -32.30 -7.48 8.39
N LEU A 176 -32.60 -6.38 7.68
CA LEU A 176 -33.96 -5.99 7.34
C LEU A 176 -34.66 -7.02 6.42
N VAL A 177 -33.96 -7.55 5.43
CA VAL A 177 -34.50 -8.60 4.56
C VAL A 177 -34.79 -9.87 5.37
N ILE A 178 -33.87 -10.28 6.26
CA ILE A 178 -34.08 -11.45 7.12
C ILE A 178 -35.27 -11.24 8.04
N LEU A 179 -35.41 -10.07 8.67
CA LEU A 179 -36.52 -9.77 9.59
C LEU A 179 -37.89 -9.72 8.90
N THR A 180 -37.95 -9.25 7.66
CA THR A 180 -39.19 -9.05 6.95
C THR A 180 -39.64 -10.27 6.14
N THR A 181 -38.68 -11.02 5.57
CA THR A 181 -38.94 -12.10 4.64
C THR A 181 -38.54 -13.48 5.18
N GLY A 182 -37.73 -13.54 6.23
CA GLY A 182 -37.07 -14.77 6.71
C GLY A 182 -36.02 -15.35 5.75
N TRP A 183 -35.66 -14.62 4.68
CA TRP A 183 -34.72 -15.10 3.68
C TRP A 183 -33.29 -14.93 4.12
N THR A 184 -32.72 -15.95 4.75
CA THR A 184 -31.36 -15.94 5.32
C THR A 184 -30.22 -15.98 4.29
N PRO A 185 -30.36 -16.47 3.02
CA PRO A 185 -29.30 -16.46 2.03
C PRO A 185 -28.75 -15.06 1.66
N ILE A 186 -29.48 -14.00 2.00
CA ILE A 186 -29.00 -12.60 1.78
C ILE A 186 -27.69 -12.31 2.53
N ASP A 187 -27.50 -12.85 3.75
CA ASP A 187 -26.29 -12.66 4.55
C ASP A 187 -25.03 -13.21 3.85
N PRO A 188 -24.94 -14.48 3.41
CA PRO A 188 -23.81 -14.97 2.65
C PRO A 188 -23.64 -14.29 1.28
N LEU A 189 -24.71 -13.84 0.61
CA LEU A 189 -24.58 -13.12 -0.65
C LEU A 189 -23.90 -11.76 -0.47
N LEU A 190 -24.31 -10.98 0.53
CA LEU A 190 -23.67 -9.70 0.82
C LEU A 190 -22.26 -9.88 1.38
N SER A 191 -22.01 -10.93 2.14
CA SER A 191 -20.67 -11.31 2.60
C SER A 191 -19.72 -11.59 1.42
N LEU A 192 -20.20 -12.28 0.38
CA LEU A 192 -19.42 -12.52 -0.85
C LEU A 192 -19.14 -11.22 -1.62
N LEU A 193 -20.09 -10.31 -1.66
CA LEU A 193 -19.89 -9.00 -2.30
C LEU A 193 -18.78 -8.21 -1.60
N VAL A 194 -18.85 -8.10 -0.26
CA VAL A 194 -17.81 -7.42 0.54
C VAL A 194 -16.46 -8.14 0.40
N ALA A 195 -16.46 -9.47 0.47
CA ALA A 195 -15.25 -10.28 0.28
C ALA A 195 -14.60 -10.03 -1.10
N ALA A 196 -15.38 -9.89 -2.16
CA ALA A 196 -14.86 -9.60 -3.51
C ALA A 196 -14.20 -8.21 -3.58
N LEU A 197 -14.77 -7.20 -2.90
CA LEU A 197 -14.17 -5.86 -2.82
C LEU A 197 -12.85 -5.88 -2.06
N ILE A 198 -12.81 -6.57 -0.92
CA ILE A 198 -11.59 -6.73 -0.11
C ILE A 198 -10.52 -7.50 -0.91
N LEU A 199 -10.90 -8.57 -1.63
CA LEU A 199 -9.98 -9.37 -2.44
C LEU A 199 -9.24 -8.53 -3.46
N ARG A 200 -9.93 -7.61 -4.13
CA ARG A 200 -9.31 -6.73 -5.12
C ARG A 200 -8.19 -5.88 -4.49
N SER A 201 -8.46 -5.29 -3.34
CA SER A 201 -7.47 -4.46 -2.62
C SER A 201 -6.31 -5.30 -2.07
N ALA A 202 -6.60 -6.46 -1.49
CA ALA A 202 -5.61 -7.39 -0.97
C ALA A 202 -4.69 -7.94 -2.07
N TRP A 203 -5.27 -8.28 -3.23
CA TRP A 203 -4.50 -8.72 -4.40
C TRP A 203 -3.56 -7.65 -4.91
N LYS A 204 -4.04 -6.41 -5.04
CA LYS A 204 -3.24 -5.26 -5.45
C LYS A 204 -2.06 -5.05 -4.49
N LEU A 205 -2.33 -5.00 -3.18
CA LEU A 205 -1.30 -4.83 -2.15
C LEU A 205 -0.25 -5.95 -2.19
N THR A 206 -0.70 -7.21 -2.29
CA THR A 206 0.19 -8.38 -2.35
C THR A 206 1.06 -8.36 -3.60
N ARG A 207 0.48 -8.03 -4.77
CA ARG A 207 1.19 -7.96 -6.04
C ARG A 207 2.24 -6.84 -6.02
N GLU A 208 1.90 -5.63 -5.59
CA GLU A 208 2.81 -4.49 -5.55
C GLU A 208 3.96 -4.72 -4.55
N SER A 209 3.64 -5.19 -3.34
CA SER A 209 4.68 -5.49 -2.35
C SER A 209 5.54 -6.68 -2.75
N GLY A 210 4.97 -7.73 -3.36
CA GLY A 210 5.69 -8.86 -3.92
C GLY A 210 6.63 -8.44 -5.05
N HIS A 211 6.18 -7.55 -5.95
CA HIS A 211 7.00 -7.00 -7.02
C HIS A 211 8.24 -6.28 -6.49
N ILE A 212 8.08 -5.45 -5.46
CA ILE A 212 9.21 -4.77 -4.80
C ILE A 212 10.16 -5.76 -4.11
N LEU A 213 9.62 -6.81 -3.45
CA LEU A 213 10.44 -7.83 -2.79
C LEU A 213 11.25 -8.66 -3.79
N LEU A 214 10.71 -8.89 -4.99
CA LEU A 214 11.37 -9.56 -6.11
C LEU A 214 12.28 -8.64 -6.94
N GLU A 215 12.56 -7.43 -6.42
CA GLU A 215 13.43 -6.44 -7.10
C GLU A 215 12.89 -5.99 -8.46
N GLY A 216 11.57 -6.01 -8.62
CA GLY A 216 10.90 -5.60 -9.84
C GLY A 216 11.15 -4.12 -10.18
N THR A 217 11.17 -3.84 -11.48
CA THR A 217 11.33 -2.50 -12.01
C THR A 217 10.14 -1.61 -11.63
N PRO A 218 10.36 -0.39 -11.09
CA PRO A 218 9.28 0.52 -10.74
C PRO A 218 8.41 0.89 -11.95
N ASP A 219 7.10 1.09 -11.71
CA ASP A 219 6.20 1.57 -12.76
C ASP A 219 6.71 2.90 -13.36
N GLY A 220 6.73 2.98 -14.67
CA GLY A 220 7.18 4.18 -15.41
C GLY A 220 8.70 4.33 -15.55
N LEU A 221 9.49 3.38 -15.05
CA LEU A 221 10.94 3.32 -15.26
C LEU A 221 11.28 2.04 -16.01
N ASP A 222 11.62 2.15 -17.26
CA ASP A 222 12.04 1.01 -18.08
C ASP A 222 13.55 1.03 -18.31
N ALA A 223 14.21 -0.12 -18.09
CA ALA A 223 15.63 -0.27 -18.37
C ALA A 223 15.97 0.00 -19.85
N ALA A 224 15.07 -0.35 -20.77
CA ALA A 224 15.25 -0.08 -22.20
C ALA A 224 15.22 1.42 -22.50
N THR A 225 14.34 2.18 -21.83
CA THR A 225 14.28 3.64 -21.94
C THR A 225 15.59 4.28 -21.50
N LEU A 226 16.16 3.85 -20.36
CA LEU A 226 17.43 4.38 -19.86
C LEU A 226 18.59 4.07 -20.80
N ARG A 227 18.61 2.86 -21.42
CA ARG A 227 19.64 2.49 -22.42
C ARG A 227 19.64 3.40 -23.64
N CYS A 228 18.47 3.82 -24.12
CA CYS A 228 18.36 4.67 -25.29
C CYS A 228 18.55 6.17 -24.94
N GLU A 229 17.88 6.64 -23.90
CA GLU A 229 17.83 8.07 -23.63
C GLU A 229 19.12 8.64 -23.02
N ILE A 230 19.88 7.87 -22.25
CA ILE A 230 21.14 8.37 -21.66
C ILE A 230 22.17 8.71 -22.74
N PRO A 231 22.48 7.82 -23.72
CA PRO A 231 23.39 8.17 -24.82
C PRO A 231 22.87 9.29 -25.73
N GLU A 232 21.55 9.38 -25.94
CA GLU A 232 20.97 10.46 -26.76
C GLU A 232 21.13 11.84 -26.11
N GLN A 233 21.15 11.93 -24.78
CA GLN A 233 21.22 13.18 -24.03
C GLN A 233 22.63 13.58 -23.64
N LEU A 234 23.56 12.64 -23.59
CA LEU A 234 24.93 12.84 -23.13
C LEU A 234 25.92 12.41 -24.21
N GLU A 235 26.44 13.37 -24.98
CA GLU A 235 27.41 13.12 -26.08
C GLU A 235 28.66 12.34 -25.64
N ALA A 236 29.02 12.38 -24.34
CA ALA A 236 30.15 11.66 -23.81
C ALA A 236 29.89 10.16 -23.63
N VAL A 237 28.63 9.71 -23.70
CA VAL A 237 28.20 8.34 -23.46
C VAL A 237 27.89 7.68 -24.80
N CYS A 238 28.64 6.65 -25.15
CA CYS A 238 28.42 5.94 -26.42
C CYS A 238 27.37 4.85 -26.32
N ASN A 239 27.33 4.15 -25.19
CA ASN A 239 26.41 3.05 -24.95
C ASN A 239 26.13 2.89 -23.45
N VAL A 240 24.95 2.39 -23.12
CA VAL A 240 24.55 2.01 -21.77
C VAL A 240 24.02 0.59 -21.79
N HIS A 241 24.54 -0.29 -20.94
CA HIS A 241 24.16 -1.70 -20.85
C HIS A 241 24.15 -2.18 -19.39
N HIS A 242 23.77 -3.44 -19.13
CA HIS A 242 23.61 -3.99 -17.77
C HIS A 242 22.80 -3.08 -16.84
N VAL A 243 21.72 -2.55 -17.39
CA VAL A 243 20.83 -1.65 -16.65
C VAL A 243 19.88 -2.47 -15.79
N HIS A 244 20.01 -2.34 -14.47
CA HIS A 244 19.08 -2.89 -13.50
C HIS A 244 18.47 -1.76 -12.68
N VAL A 245 17.13 -1.69 -12.66
CA VAL A 245 16.38 -0.70 -11.89
C VAL A 245 15.43 -1.45 -10.97
N TRP A 246 15.47 -1.16 -9.69
CA TRP A 246 14.59 -1.80 -8.70
C TRP A 246 14.20 -0.86 -7.58
N SER A 247 13.19 -1.24 -6.81
CA SER A 247 12.75 -0.50 -5.64
C SER A 247 13.25 -1.14 -4.35
N LEU A 248 13.80 -0.36 -3.45
CA LEU A 248 14.09 -0.78 -2.08
C LEU A 248 12.81 -0.77 -1.23
N THR A 249 12.03 0.31 -1.36
CA THR A 249 10.71 0.56 -0.78
C THR A 249 9.90 1.41 -1.75
N PRO A 250 8.56 1.55 -1.56
CA PRO A 250 7.79 2.50 -2.35
C PRO A 250 8.44 3.89 -2.34
N GLY A 251 8.67 4.46 -3.52
CA GLY A 251 9.26 5.79 -3.70
C GLY A 251 10.77 5.89 -3.49
N ARG A 252 11.47 4.77 -3.19
CA ARG A 252 12.94 4.75 -3.13
C ARG A 252 13.49 3.75 -4.12
N HIS A 253 13.93 4.26 -5.28
CA HIS A 253 14.42 3.48 -6.40
C HIS A 253 15.96 3.51 -6.46
N LEU A 254 16.54 2.44 -6.98
CA LEU A 254 17.97 2.27 -7.17
C LEU A 254 18.21 1.86 -8.61
N VAL A 255 19.37 2.22 -9.12
CA VAL A 255 19.82 1.81 -10.44
C VAL A 255 21.29 1.37 -10.40
N SER A 256 21.59 0.32 -11.12
CA SER A 256 22.97 0.00 -11.51
C SER A 256 23.06 -0.08 -13.03
N LEU A 257 24.12 0.45 -13.58
CA LEU A 257 24.34 0.41 -15.03
C LEU A 257 25.83 0.49 -15.37
N HIS A 258 26.16 0.03 -16.56
CA HIS A 258 27.43 0.24 -17.20
C HIS A 258 27.30 1.28 -18.30
N ALA A 259 28.21 2.22 -18.35
CA ALA A 259 28.22 3.30 -19.36
C ALA A 259 29.60 3.33 -20.05
N ALA A 260 29.56 3.10 -21.37
CA ALA A 260 30.73 3.22 -22.22
C ALA A 260 30.95 4.67 -22.60
N ILE A 261 32.16 5.15 -22.40
CA ILE A 261 32.56 6.54 -22.63
C ILE A 261 33.67 6.58 -23.67
N ASP A 262 33.65 7.59 -24.55
CA ASP A 262 34.71 7.86 -25.50
C ASP A 262 36.01 8.19 -24.76
N GLU A 263 37.14 7.72 -25.30
CA GLU A 263 38.45 7.83 -24.65
C GLU A 263 38.98 9.28 -24.51
N ASP A 264 38.50 10.18 -25.35
CA ASP A 264 38.84 11.60 -25.35
C ASP A 264 37.99 12.43 -24.36
N LYS A 265 36.99 11.84 -23.74
CA LYS A 265 36.06 12.53 -22.83
C LYS A 265 36.52 12.41 -21.36
N ASP A 266 36.20 13.45 -20.60
CA ASP A 266 36.45 13.46 -19.15
C ASP A 266 35.47 12.49 -18.44
N ARG A 267 35.99 11.38 -17.92
CA ARG A 267 35.24 10.33 -17.21
C ARG A 267 34.53 10.87 -15.97
N GLN A 268 35.14 11.82 -15.26
CA GLN A 268 34.52 12.40 -14.06
C GLN A 268 33.36 13.31 -14.41
N ALA A 269 33.50 14.11 -15.45
CA ALA A 269 32.43 14.97 -15.97
C ALA A 269 31.26 14.11 -16.48
N ALA A 270 31.52 13.04 -17.23
CA ALA A 270 30.54 12.11 -17.74
C ALA A 270 29.78 11.41 -16.57
N LEU A 271 30.48 10.93 -15.52
CA LEU A 271 29.87 10.34 -14.35
C LEU A 271 28.89 11.29 -13.65
N LEU A 272 29.29 12.55 -13.48
CA LEU A 272 28.45 13.57 -12.85
C LEU A 272 27.23 13.89 -13.72
N ALA A 273 27.41 13.97 -15.05
CA ALA A 273 26.32 14.22 -15.98
C ALA A 273 25.27 13.09 -15.96
N ILE A 274 25.70 11.81 -16.01
CA ILE A 274 24.81 10.66 -15.90
C ILE A 274 24.05 10.70 -14.55
N ARG A 275 24.76 10.93 -13.45
CA ARG A 275 24.17 10.98 -12.13
C ARG A 275 23.12 12.08 -11.97
N ASN A 276 23.40 13.27 -12.49
CA ASN A 276 22.45 14.39 -12.47
C ASN A 276 21.21 14.08 -13.32
N LEU A 277 21.41 13.53 -14.53
CA LEU A 277 20.33 13.13 -15.40
C LEU A 277 19.41 12.09 -14.74
N LEU A 278 19.99 11.06 -14.11
CA LEU A 278 19.24 10.03 -13.40
C LEU A 278 18.45 10.61 -12.21
N ALA A 279 19.04 11.52 -11.44
CA ALA A 279 18.37 12.15 -10.31
C ALA A 279 17.27 13.13 -10.73
N GLU A 280 17.56 14.05 -11.66
CA GLU A 280 16.65 15.14 -12.02
C GLU A 280 15.47 14.67 -12.89
N ARG A 281 15.73 13.77 -13.85
CA ARG A 281 14.69 13.35 -14.78
C ARG A 281 13.92 12.10 -14.34
N TYR A 282 14.63 11.15 -13.70
CA TYR A 282 14.05 9.84 -13.35
C TYR A 282 13.87 9.64 -11.84
N GLY A 283 14.29 10.59 -10.98
CA GLY A 283 14.19 10.46 -9.54
C GLY A 283 15.05 9.34 -8.95
N LEU A 284 16.14 8.98 -9.64
CA LEU A 284 17.06 7.91 -9.26
C LEU A 284 18.26 8.48 -8.52
N ASP A 285 18.08 8.83 -7.23
CA ASP A 285 19.11 9.45 -6.41
C ASP A 285 20.25 8.49 -6.03
N HIS A 286 20.00 7.18 -6.05
CA HIS A 286 20.98 6.16 -5.70
C HIS A 286 21.38 5.33 -6.92
N ALA A 287 22.42 5.77 -7.59
CA ALA A 287 22.95 5.14 -8.79
C ALA A 287 24.34 4.55 -8.55
N THR A 288 24.56 3.31 -8.98
CA THR A 288 25.88 2.68 -9.12
C THR A 288 26.21 2.63 -10.61
N ILE A 289 27.26 3.35 -11.00
CA ILE A 289 27.62 3.51 -12.41
C ILE A 289 29.05 2.99 -12.60
N GLN A 290 29.18 1.96 -13.43
CA GLN A 290 30.48 1.50 -13.89
C GLN A 290 30.79 2.19 -15.21
N LEU A 291 31.94 2.89 -15.27
CA LEU A 291 32.41 3.53 -16.48
C LEU A 291 33.39 2.62 -17.22
N GLU A 292 33.10 2.36 -18.47
CA GLU A 292 33.90 1.51 -19.36
C GLU A 292 34.48 2.31 -20.54
N SER A 293 35.51 1.80 -21.17
CA SER A 293 35.97 2.33 -22.44
C SER A 293 35.18 1.68 -23.58
N ARG A 294 35.01 2.39 -24.70
CA ARG A 294 34.27 1.91 -25.86
C ARG A 294 34.71 0.52 -26.36
N HIS A 295 35.99 0.16 -26.20
CA HIS A 295 36.52 -1.14 -26.62
C HIS A 295 36.10 -2.30 -25.70
N GLN A 296 35.72 -2.04 -24.46
CA GLN A 296 35.28 -3.08 -23.51
C GLN A 296 33.81 -3.53 -23.75
N CYS A 297 33.00 -2.73 -24.44
CA CYS A 297 31.63 -3.07 -24.77
C CYS A 297 31.45 -4.10 -25.88
N ALA A 298 32.50 -4.47 -26.60
CA ALA A 298 32.42 -5.35 -27.77
C ALA A 298 32.30 -6.84 -27.42
N ASP A 299 32.50 -7.23 -26.17
CA ASP A 299 32.66 -8.63 -25.78
C ASP A 299 31.46 -9.23 -25.03
N GLU A 300 30.39 -8.49 -24.73
CA GLU A 300 29.23 -9.05 -24.06
C GLU A 300 28.00 -9.11 -25.00
N PRO A 301 27.47 -10.34 -25.25
CA PRO A 301 26.22 -10.47 -26.00
C PRO A 301 25.08 -9.80 -25.24
N GLU A 302 24.36 -8.89 -25.88
CA GLU A 302 23.11 -8.36 -25.35
C GLU A 302 22.17 -9.51 -25.00
N PRO A 303 21.51 -9.51 -23.84
CA PRO A 303 20.40 -10.43 -23.62
C PRO A 303 19.34 -10.11 -24.67
N GLU A 304 18.99 -11.12 -25.47
CA GLU A 304 17.94 -10.99 -26.47
C GLU A 304 16.67 -10.44 -25.82
N PRO A 305 16.00 -9.45 -26.43
CA PRO A 305 14.72 -8.96 -25.93
C PRO A 305 13.77 -10.16 -25.87
N ASP A 306 13.18 -10.39 -24.69
CA ASP A 306 12.17 -11.43 -24.48
C ASP A 306 10.98 -11.16 -25.41
N GLU A 307 10.97 -11.81 -26.59
CA GLU A 307 9.88 -11.80 -27.55
C GLU A 307 8.73 -12.66 -27.06
N GLY A 308 8.17 -12.38 -25.93
CA GLY A 308 7.09 -13.23 -25.50
C GLY A 308 6.30 -12.77 -24.30
N HIS A 309 5.38 -11.87 -24.49
CA HIS A 309 4.03 -11.97 -23.91
C HIS A 309 3.15 -10.84 -24.43
N ARG A 310 2.84 -10.90 -25.74
CA ARG A 310 1.55 -10.41 -26.23
C ARG A 310 0.58 -11.57 -26.11
N GLY A 311 -0.24 -11.57 -25.06
CA GLY A 311 -1.32 -12.50 -24.81
C GLY A 311 -2.27 -11.94 -23.78
#